data_e0e561df362299bd478b29a3b8615ab9
#
_entry.id   e0e561df362299bd478b29a3b8615ab9
#
_cell.length_a   1.000
_cell.length_b   1.000
_cell.length_c   1.000
_cell.angle_alpha   90.00
_cell.angle_beta   90.00
_cell.angle_gamma   90.00
#
_symmetry.space_group_name_H-M   'P 1'
#
loop_
_entity.id
_entity.type
_entity.pdbx_description
1 polymer ?
#
loop_
_entity_poly.entity_id
_entity_poly.type
_entity_poly.pdbx_seq_one_letter_code
_entity_poly.pdbx_strand_id
1 'polypeptide(L)'
;MSSDLPPSDPVNPLRLPFDSMGPSIDFEVTLRYSDMDLFGHVNNAKYFSFLEEARIAWFEACVPEKWDFEKHGVLVVRNEMDYIQPVKPNDRLIIRVGASGMGNTSINVKYEGFVMKGGREDNTELAFRGATTLVSWDTEAGKVCRVHEPWRKTISGG
;
A
#
# COMPACT_ATOMS: atom_id res chain seq x y z
N MET A 1 38.13 -12.10 -27.18
CA MET A 1 36.66 -12.01 -27.41
C MET A 1 36.02 -11.51 -26.14
N SER A 2 35.78 -10.20 -26.08
CA SER A 2 35.00 -9.63 -25.00
C SER A 2 33.54 -9.95 -25.25
N SER A 3 32.89 -10.67 -24.34
CA SER A 3 31.44 -10.87 -24.35
C SER A 3 30.78 -9.58 -23.90
N ASP A 4 30.64 -8.62 -24.81
CA ASP A 4 29.81 -7.44 -24.62
C ASP A 4 28.35 -7.87 -24.71
N LEU A 5 27.87 -8.49 -23.63
CA LEU A 5 26.43 -8.52 -23.37
C LEU A 5 26.06 -7.08 -23.01
N PRO A 6 25.09 -6.46 -23.71
CA PRO A 6 24.59 -5.15 -23.28
C PRO A 6 24.14 -5.27 -21.84
N PRO A 7 24.39 -4.24 -21.01
CA PRO A 7 23.87 -4.26 -19.66
C PRO A 7 22.38 -4.52 -19.73
N SER A 8 21.91 -5.55 -19.04
CA SER A 8 20.48 -5.81 -18.92
C SER A 8 19.82 -4.55 -18.39
N ASP A 9 18.87 -4.00 -19.11
CA ASP A 9 18.09 -2.85 -18.64
C ASP A 9 17.60 -3.15 -17.21
N PRO A 10 17.77 -2.21 -16.29
CA PRO A 10 17.35 -2.43 -14.91
C PRO A 10 15.86 -2.80 -14.93
N VAL A 11 15.55 -3.98 -14.38
CA VAL A 11 14.17 -4.47 -14.33
C VAL A 11 13.38 -3.51 -13.46
N ASN A 12 12.31 -2.91 -14.02
CA ASN A 12 11.40 -2.09 -13.24
C ASN A 12 10.79 -2.95 -12.13
N PRO A 13 11.05 -2.64 -10.84
CA PRO A 13 10.59 -3.47 -9.72
C PRO A 13 9.07 -3.58 -9.62
N LEU A 14 8.30 -2.65 -10.21
CA LEU A 14 6.84 -2.76 -10.32
C LEU A 14 6.37 -3.89 -11.25
N ARG A 15 7.25 -4.42 -12.09
CA ARG A 15 6.95 -5.58 -12.94
C ARG A 15 7.18 -6.91 -12.23
N LEU A 16 7.82 -6.89 -11.07
CA LEU A 16 8.03 -8.08 -10.27
C LEU A 16 6.72 -8.52 -9.58
N PRO A 17 6.54 -9.82 -9.35
CA PRO A 17 5.38 -10.31 -8.63
C PRO A 17 5.28 -9.72 -7.22
N PHE A 18 4.07 -9.40 -6.80
CA PHE A 18 3.75 -9.02 -5.44
C PHE A 18 3.06 -10.19 -4.75
N ASP A 19 3.74 -10.74 -3.76
CA ASP A 19 3.21 -11.86 -3.00
C ASP A 19 2.16 -11.36 -2.00
N SER A 20 0.90 -11.42 -2.39
CA SER A 20 -0.24 -11.03 -1.55
C SER A 20 -1.25 -12.16 -1.43
N MET A 21 -1.97 -12.17 -0.31
CA MET A 21 -3.16 -12.96 -0.14
C MET A 21 -4.30 -12.26 -0.89
N GLY A 22 -4.85 -12.92 -1.92
CA GLY A 22 -5.91 -12.32 -2.73
C GLY A 22 -5.43 -11.16 -3.61
N PRO A 23 -6.35 -10.27 -4.00
CA PRO A 23 -6.06 -9.21 -4.94
C PRO A 23 -5.15 -8.13 -4.37
N SER A 24 -4.40 -7.48 -5.25
CA SER A 24 -3.56 -6.31 -4.97
C SER A 24 -3.81 -5.24 -6.01
N ILE A 25 -3.51 -3.99 -5.67
CA ILE A 25 -3.55 -2.86 -6.61
C ILE A 25 -2.27 -2.04 -6.52
N ASP A 26 -2.01 -1.28 -7.57
CA ASP A 26 -1.02 -0.22 -7.61
C ASP A 26 -1.75 1.12 -7.51
N PHE A 27 -1.41 1.91 -6.50
CA PHE A 27 -2.03 3.20 -6.21
C PHE A 27 -1.02 4.32 -6.40
N GLU A 28 -1.32 5.30 -7.26
CA GLU A 28 -0.47 6.47 -7.44
C GLU A 28 -0.83 7.57 -6.43
N VAL A 29 0.16 8.00 -5.67
CA VAL A 29 0.00 9.07 -4.69
C VAL A 29 0.09 10.43 -5.36
N THR A 30 -0.85 11.33 -5.08
CA THR A 30 -0.74 12.72 -5.46
C THR A 30 0.12 13.46 -4.45
N LEU A 31 1.38 13.73 -4.80
CA LEU A 31 2.31 14.48 -3.95
C LEU A 31 1.98 15.98 -3.98
N ARG A 32 2.02 16.61 -2.82
CA ARG A 32 1.79 18.04 -2.63
C ARG A 32 3.01 18.70 -1.99
N TYR A 33 3.22 19.98 -2.24
CA TYR A 33 4.28 20.72 -1.56
C TYR A 33 4.12 20.73 -0.04
N SER A 34 2.87 20.72 0.45
CA SER A 34 2.56 20.62 1.88
C SER A 34 2.95 19.28 2.52
N ASP A 35 3.26 18.26 1.72
CA ASP A 35 3.72 16.95 2.20
C ASP A 35 5.23 16.95 2.49
N MET A 36 5.95 17.99 2.05
CA MET A 36 7.41 18.09 2.16
C MET A 36 7.84 18.66 3.52
N ASP A 37 8.99 18.23 3.99
CA ASP A 37 9.66 18.79 5.16
C ASP A 37 10.65 19.90 4.77
N LEU A 38 11.37 20.43 5.75
CA LEU A 38 12.37 21.47 5.55
C LEU A 38 13.55 21.03 4.66
N PHE A 39 13.78 19.74 4.51
CA PHE A 39 14.85 19.17 3.69
C PHE A 39 14.40 18.93 2.24
N GLY A 40 13.17 19.26 1.90
CA GLY A 40 12.62 19.07 0.56
C GLY A 40 12.24 17.62 0.23
N HIS A 41 12.04 16.80 1.23
CA HIS A 41 11.58 15.41 1.10
C HIS A 41 10.19 15.24 1.70
N VAL A 42 9.47 14.22 1.26
CA VAL A 42 8.20 13.85 1.90
C VAL A 42 8.44 13.60 3.39
N ASN A 43 7.67 14.28 4.23
CA ASN A 43 7.73 14.13 5.68
C ASN A 43 7.34 12.70 6.06
N ASN A 44 8.12 12.06 6.96
CA ASN A 44 7.87 10.66 7.38
C ASN A 44 6.44 10.44 7.88
N ALA A 45 5.82 11.39 8.54
CA ALA A 45 4.44 11.25 9.04
C ALA A 45 3.40 11.19 7.91
N LYS A 46 3.69 11.79 6.76
CA LYS A 46 2.79 11.81 5.60
C LYS A 46 2.63 10.45 4.95
N TYR A 47 3.62 9.58 5.04
CA TYR A 47 3.52 8.23 4.49
C TYR A 47 2.35 7.44 5.06
N PHE A 48 2.02 7.59 6.33
CA PHE A 48 0.86 6.92 6.93
C PHE A 48 -0.46 7.37 6.31
N SER A 49 -0.58 8.64 5.94
CA SER A 49 -1.73 9.14 5.18
C SER A 49 -1.79 8.52 3.78
N PHE A 50 -0.66 8.37 3.12
CA PHE A 50 -0.58 7.72 1.80
C PHE A 50 -0.96 6.23 1.89
N LEU A 51 -0.54 5.53 2.94
CA LEU A 51 -0.94 4.15 3.18
C LEU A 51 -2.45 4.04 3.40
N GLU A 52 -3.05 4.99 4.09
CA GLU A 52 -4.49 5.04 4.30
C GLU A 52 -5.24 5.21 2.98
N GLU A 53 -4.82 6.17 2.14
CA GLU A 53 -5.42 6.38 0.82
C GLU A 53 -5.30 5.13 -0.06
N ALA A 54 -4.12 4.50 -0.10
CA ALA A 54 -3.88 3.28 -0.86
C ALA A 54 -4.75 2.12 -0.35
N ARG A 55 -4.90 2.00 0.96
CA ARG A 55 -5.73 0.97 1.60
C ARG A 55 -7.21 1.15 1.30
N ILE A 56 -7.71 2.38 1.34
CA ILE A 56 -9.10 2.69 0.98
C ILE A 56 -9.34 2.31 -0.48
N ALA A 57 -8.46 2.72 -1.39
CA ALA A 57 -8.56 2.37 -2.80
C ALA A 57 -8.53 0.85 -3.03
N TRP A 58 -7.70 0.13 -2.28
CA TRP A 58 -7.64 -1.33 -2.33
C TRP A 58 -8.94 -1.98 -1.85
N PHE A 59 -9.52 -1.52 -0.73
CA PHE A 59 -10.80 -2.02 -0.27
C PHE A 59 -11.91 -1.79 -1.31
N GLU A 60 -11.99 -0.61 -1.88
CA GLU A 60 -12.97 -0.28 -2.92
C GLU A 60 -12.82 -1.13 -4.18
N ALA A 61 -11.58 -1.43 -4.57
CA ALA A 61 -11.30 -2.26 -5.75
C ALA A 61 -11.60 -3.76 -5.51
N CYS A 62 -11.44 -4.23 -4.27
CA CYS A 62 -11.55 -5.65 -3.94
C CYS A 62 -12.95 -6.09 -3.55
N VAL A 63 -13.78 -5.19 -3.06
CA VAL A 63 -15.14 -5.50 -2.63
C VAL A 63 -16.11 -5.10 -3.73
N PRO A 64 -16.80 -6.08 -4.37
CA PRO A 64 -17.66 -5.80 -5.53
C PRO A 64 -18.93 -5.02 -5.16
N GLU A 65 -19.33 -5.01 -3.91
CA GLU A 65 -20.46 -4.24 -3.40
C GLU A 65 -19.97 -2.99 -2.68
N LYS A 66 -20.74 -1.92 -2.75
CA LYS A 66 -20.45 -0.70 -2.01
C LYS A 66 -20.35 -1.00 -0.53
N TRP A 67 -19.18 -0.82 0.03
CA TRP A 67 -18.91 -1.11 1.42
C TRP A 67 -19.55 -0.08 2.35
N ASP A 68 -20.28 -0.54 3.34
CA ASP A 68 -20.88 0.32 4.35
C ASP A 68 -19.95 0.45 5.57
N PHE A 69 -19.05 1.42 5.52
CA PHE A 69 -18.15 1.72 6.63
C PHE A 69 -18.86 2.23 7.90
N GLU A 70 -20.11 2.67 7.78
CA GLU A 70 -20.89 3.09 8.96
C GLU A 70 -21.30 1.90 9.82
N LYS A 71 -21.59 0.78 9.19
CA LYS A 71 -21.94 -0.46 9.89
C LYS A 71 -20.72 -1.33 10.20
N HIS A 72 -19.82 -1.42 9.25
CA HIS A 72 -18.71 -2.36 9.26
C HIS A 72 -17.41 -1.59 9.12
N GLY A 73 -16.86 -1.21 10.25
CA GLY A 73 -15.62 -0.48 10.31
C GLY A 73 -14.39 -1.37 10.38
N VAL A 74 -13.27 -0.72 10.21
CA VAL A 74 -11.95 -1.26 10.55
C VAL A 74 -11.20 -0.23 11.36
N LEU A 75 -10.44 -0.68 12.34
CA LEU A 75 -9.57 0.15 13.15
C LEU A 75 -8.12 -0.24 12.91
N VAL A 76 -7.27 0.75 12.75
CA VAL A 76 -5.82 0.55 12.72
C VAL A 76 -5.33 0.32 14.15
N VAL A 77 -4.72 -0.83 14.40
CA VAL A 77 -4.12 -1.14 15.69
C VAL A 77 -2.60 -1.13 15.66
N ARG A 78 -2.00 -1.20 14.47
CA ARG A 78 -0.54 -1.15 14.31
C ARG A 78 -0.17 -0.68 12.91
N ASN A 79 0.83 0.19 12.83
CA ASN A 79 1.52 0.54 11.60
C ASN A 79 3.02 0.31 11.76
N GLU A 80 3.64 -0.20 10.71
CA GLU A 80 5.09 -0.33 10.58
C GLU A 80 5.54 0.30 9.27
N MET A 81 6.71 0.94 9.28
CA MET A 81 7.29 1.55 8.11
C MET A 81 8.81 1.45 8.13
N ASP A 82 9.36 0.92 7.06
CA ASP A 82 10.80 0.95 6.76
C ASP A 82 11.05 1.93 5.63
N TYR A 83 11.74 3.02 5.93
CA TYR A 83 12.11 4.05 4.95
C TYR A 83 13.44 3.69 4.31
N ILE A 84 13.45 3.54 2.98
CA ILE A 84 14.62 3.09 2.21
C ILE A 84 15.25 4.25 1.46
N GLN A 85 14.43 5.07 0.80
CA GLN A 85 14.87 6.24 0.04
C GLN A 85 13.92 7.41 0.23
N PRO A 86 14.44 8.66 0.17
CA PRO A 86 13.59 9.84 0.18
C PRO A 86 12.80 9.97 -1.12
N VAL A 87 11.63 10.57 -1.01
CA VAL A 87 10.78 10.98 -2.14
C VAL A 87 10.77 12.49 -2.22
N LYS A 88 10.98 13.03 -3.40
CA LYS A 88 11.08 14.47 -3.69
C LYS A 88 9.85 14.99 -4.45
N PRO A 89 9.62 16.31 -4.49
CA PRO A 89 8.43 16.89 -5.12
C PRO A 89 8.20 16.51 -6.58
N ASN A 90 9.28 16.35 -7.35
CA ASN A 90 9.19 16.03 -8.79
C ASN A 90 9.16 14.54 -9.09
N ASP A 91 9.19 13.71 -8.07
CA ASP A 91 9.09 12.27 -8.21
C ASP A 91 7.62 11.85 -8.33
N ARG A 92 7.41 10.65 -8.85
CA ARG A 92 6.11 9.96 -8.75
C ARG A 92 6.25 8.84 -7.73
N LEU A 93 5.21 8.63 -6.94
CA LEU A 93 5.16 7.58 -5.92
C LEU A 93 4.00 6.64 -6.20
N ILE A 94 4.31 5.38 -6.40
CA ILE A 94 3.33 4.31 -6.58
C ILE A 94 3.38 3.38 -5.37
N ILE A 95 2.23 3.12 -4.76
CA ILE A 95 2.10 2.18 -3.66
C ILE A 95 1.39 0.93 -4.13
N ARG A 96 2.06 -0.19 -4.06
CA ARG A 96 1.47 -1.51 -4.23
C ARG A 96 0.94 -1.98 -2.90
N VAL A 97 -0.33 -2.35 -2.85
CA VAL A 97 -1.04 -2.71 -1.62
C VAL A 97 -1.84 -4.00 -1.79
N GLY A 98 -1.80 -4.84 -0.77
CA GLY A 98 -2.55 -6.08 -0.70
C GLY A 98 -2.51 -6.68 0.70
N ALA A 99 -3.32 -7.70 0.94
CA ALA A 99 -3.29 -8.40 2.21
C ALA A 99 -2.07 -9.32 2.32
N SER A 100 -1.48 -9.41 3.50
CA SER A 100 -0.43 -10.38 3.84
C SER A 100 -0.91 -11.50 4.75
N GLY A 101 -2.09 -11.34 5.35
CA GLY A 101 -2.69 -12.33 6.24
C GLY A 101 -4.06 -11.88 6.74
N MET A 102 -4.80 -12.83 7.27
CA MET A 102 -6.10 -12.57 7.88
C MET A 102 -6.34 -13.53 9.03
N GLY A 103 -6.70 -12.99 10.18
CA GLY A 103 -7.15 -13.76 11.33
C GLY A 103 -8.68 -13.83 11.44
N ASN A 104 -9.16 -14.20 12.59
CA ASN A 104 -10.61 -14.20 12.87
C ASN A 104 -11.18 -12.78 12.86
N THR A 105 -10.49 -11.85 13.52
CA THR A 105 -10.91 -10.45 13.70
C THR A 105 -9.99 -9.44 13.03
N SER A 106 -8.89 -9.87 12.43
CA SER A 106 -7.83 -9.00 11.91
C SER A 106 -7.54 -9.22 10.44
N ILE A 107 -7.06 -8.15 9.80
CA ILE A 107 -6.53 -8.16 8.44
C ILE A 107 -5.15 -7.51 8.50
N ASN A 108 -4.15 -8.20 8.00
CA ASN A 108 -2.81 -7.64 7.82
C ASN A 108 -2.65 -7.18 6.38
N VAL A 109 -2.31 -5.92 6.20
CA VAL A 109 -2.08 -5.29 4.91
C VAL A 109 -0.61 -4.96 4.77
N LYS A 110 -0.04 -5.22 3.62
CA LYS A 110 1.34 -4.86 3.30
C LYS A 110 1.41 -3.91 2.12
N TYR A 111 2.47 -3.11 2.12
CA TYR A 111 2.72 -2.09 1.12
C TYR A 111 4.16 -2.11 0.66
N GLU A 112 4.34 -1.87 -0.63
CA GLU A 112 5.63 -1.51 -1.21
C GLU A 112 5.46 -0.19 -1.94
N GLY A 113 6.25 0.83 -1.54
CA GLY A 113 6.25 2.13 -2.20
C GLY A 113 7.42 2.22 -3.17
N PHE A 114 7.12 2.58 -4.43
CA PHE A 114 8.10 2.73 -5.49
C PHE A 114 8.18 4.19 -5.92
N VAL A 115 9.38 4.74 -5.89
CA VAL A 115 9.63 6.08 -6.38
C VAL A 115 10.15 6.03 -7.81
N MET A 116 9.49 6.79 -8.68
CA MET A 116 9.96 7.08 -10.03
C MET A 116 10.65 8.42 -10.01
N LYS A 117 11.98 8.41 -9.97
CA LYS A 117 12.80 9.61 -9.80
C LYS A 117 12.66 10.55 -11.01
N GLY A 118 12.37 11.82 -10.72
CA GLY A 118 12.05 12.80 -11.74
C GLY A 118 10.81 12.46 -12.57
N GLY A 119 9.94 11.60 -12.06
CA GLY A 119 8.75 11.11 -12.75
C GLY A 119 9.00 10.07 -13.84
N ARG A 120 10.20 9.51 -13.93
CA ARG A 120 10.65 8.61 -15.00
C ARG A 120 10.45 7.16 -14.63
N GLU A 121 9.72 6.42 -15.47
CA GLU A 121 9.48 4.99 -15.26
C GLU A 121 10.75 4.13 -15.37
N ASP A 122 11.72 4.55 -16.18
CA ASP A 122 13.01 3.89 -16.32
C ASP A 122 13.94 4.08 -15.11
N ASN A 123 13.55 4.93 -14.15
CA ASN A 123 14.27 5.16 -12.91
C ASN A 123 13.36 4.90 -11.70
N THR A 124 12.83 3.68 -11.62
CA THR A 124 11.92 3.23 -10.55
C THR A 124 12.71 2.42 -9.52
N GLU A 125 12.62 2.82 -8.26
CA GLU A 125 13.29 2.18 -7.14
C GLU A 125 12.34 2.00 -5.95
N LEU A 126 12.60 0.98 -5.13
CA LEU A 126 11.86 0.78 -3.89
C LEU A 126 12.20 1.91 -2.90
N ALA A 127 11.19 2.64 -2.45
CA ALA A 127 11.34 3.76 -1.53
C ALA A 127 11.01 3.39 -0.09
N PHE A 128 10.05 2.52 0.11
CA PHE A 128 9.67 2.05 1.45
C PHE A 128 8.93 0.71 1.41
N ARG A 129 8.88 0.05 2.56
CA ARG A 129 7.96 -1.05 2.87
C ARG A 129 7.13 -0.68 4.08
N GLY A 130 5.88 -1.07 4.08
CA GLY A 130 4.98 -0.82 5.19
C GLY A 130 4.07 -1.99 5.48
N ALA A 131 3.53 -2.01 6.68
CA ALA A 131 2.52 -2.96 7.10
C ALA A 131 1.53 -2.30 8.06
N THR A 132 0.27 -2.68 7.94
CA THR A 132 -0.80 -2.23 8.83
C THR A 132 -1.57 -3.43 9.33
N THR A 133 -1.80 -3.50 10.63
CA THR A 133 -2.76 -4.44 11.20
C THR A 133 -4.07 -3.71 11.47
N LEU A 134 -5.15 -4.22 10.89
CA LEU A 134 -6.51 -3.75 11.06
C LEU A 134 -7.29 -4.76 11.90
N VAL A 135 -8.19 -4.29 12.74
CA VAL A 135 -9.22 -5.13 13.34
C VAL A 135 -10.59 -4.73 12.82
N SER A 136 -11.42 -5.73 12.57
CA SER A 136 -12.80 -5.54 12.15
C SER A 136 -13.61 -5.04 13.34
N TRP A 137 -14.44 -4.03 13.09
CA TRP A 137 -15.16 -3.30 14.11
C TRP A 137 -16.65 -3.24 13.78
N ASP A 138 -17.46 -3.65 14.73
CA ASP A 138 -18.91 -3.45 14.69
C ASP A 138 -19.20 -2.06 15.28
N THR A 139 -19.58 -1.13 14.43
CA THR A 139 -19.80 0.26 14.81
C THR A 139 -21.04 0.39 15.70
N GLU A 140 -22.08 -0.41 15.46
CA GLU A 140 -23.30 -0.39 16.27
C GLU A 140 -23.08 -0.97 17.66
N ALA A 141 -22.43 -2.12 17.75
CA ALA A 141 -22.10 -2.77 19.02
C ALA A 141 -20.91 -2.13 19.75
N GLY A 142 -20.10 -1.33 19.05
CA GLY A 142 -18.94 -0.66 19.61
C GLY A 142 -17.82 -1.62 20.05
N LYS A 143 -17.60 -2.69 19.31
CA LYS A 143 -16.62 -3.73 19.65
C LYS A 143 -15.98 -4.40 18.46
N VAL A 144 -14.86 -5.07 18.71
CA VAL A 144 -14.19 -5.92 17.73
C VAL A 144 -15.12 -7.07 17.33
N CYS A 145 -15.16 -7.36 16.05
CA CYS A 145 -15.98 -8.45 15.51
C CYS A 145 -15.19 -9.29 14.50
N ARG A 146 -15.77 -10.41 14.10
CA ARG A 146 -15.20 -11.24 13.04
C ARG A 146 -15.11 -10.45 11.74
N VAL A 147 -14.02 -10.63 10.97
CA VAL A 147 -13.88 -10.06 9.64
C VAL A 147 -15.09 -10.44 8.79
N HIS A 148 -15.72 -9.44 8.18
CA HIS A 148 -16.96 -9.60 7.42
C HIS A 148 -16.80 -10.57 6.26
N GLU A 149 -17.79 -11.39 6.03
CA GLU A 149 -17.74 -12.50 5.08
C GLU A 149 -17.38 -12.07 3.64
N PRO A 150 -17.89 -10.95 3.10
CA PRO A 150 -17.50 -10.49 1.78
C PRO A 150 -15.98 -10.18 1.66
N TRP A 151 -15.40 -9.57 2.68
CA TRP A 151 -13.95 -9.32 2.72
C TRP A 151 -13.17 -10.63 2.88
N ARG A 152 -13.67 -11.48 3.76
CA ARG A 152 -13.02 -12.77 4.00
C ARG A 152 -12.92 -13.60 2.71
N LYS A 153 -14.00 -13.68 1.95
CA LYS A 153 -14.03 -14.39 0.66
C LYS A 153 -13.07 -13.78 -0.35
N THR A 154 -13.12 -12.46 -0.51
CA THR A 154 -12.29 -11.78 -1.50
C THR A 154 -10.80 -11.87 -1.14
N ILE A 155 -10.44 -11.61 0.12
CA ILE A 155 -9.05 -11.59 0.58
C ILE A 155 -8.44 -12.99 0.61
N SER A 156 -9.20 -14.01 1.02
CA SER A 156 -8.70 -15.38 1.06
C SER A 156 -8.66 -16.09 -0.30
N GLY A 157 -9.16 -15.45 -1.34
CA GLY A 157 -9.18 -16.02 -2.69
C GLY A 157 -10.29 -17.06 -2.91
N GLY A 158 -11.32 -17.01 -2.12
CA GLY A 158 -12.51 -17.87 -2.25
C GLY A 158 -12.49 -19.08 -1.35
#